data_352128f7e201cd147cfd64436da2100e
#
_entry.id   352128f7e201cd147cfd64436da2100e
#
_cell.length_a   1.000
_cell.length_b   1.000
_cell.length_c   1.000
_cell.angle_alpha   90.00
_cell.angle_beta   90.00
_cell.angle_gamma   90.00
#
_symmetry.space_group_name_H-M   'P 1'
#
loop_
_entity.id
_entity.type
_entity.pdbx_description
1 polymer ?
#
loop_
_entity_poly.entity_id
_entity_poly.type
_entity_poly.pdbx_seq_one_letter_code
_entity_poly.pdbx_strand_id
1 'polypeptide(L)'
;LLGIPATPFHADNRDAMKMLADGTGGVMFKDTNDLTRALRQAIEDAQVTYTLGFYPDAETLDGKYHDLQVKVARKGLDVRHRKGYVAVKDTALGAEERKTMLRDTLWSPLDASAIEITARVDARDGALDLSLTFNPETFMLEPKQDHWVGGLDVYVAQCDTQGKELVTTRDSLELDLTAARYAVRRERWLAYTKAVQLRPEAIQLKVIVQD
;
A
#
# COMPACT_ATOMS: atom_id res chain seq x y z
N LEU A 1 51.04 -11.72 -5.09
CA LEU A 1 49.87 -12.50 -4.68
C LEU A 1 49.54 -12.15 -3.23
N LEU A 2 48.76 -11.10 -3.05
CA LEU A 2 48.18 -10.71 -1.75
C LEU A 2 46.81 -11.39 -1.66
N GLY A 3 46.72 -12.43 -0.82
CA GLY A 3 45.47 -13.10 -0.50
C GLY A 3 44.54 -12.16 0.25
N ILE A 4 43.42 -11.87 -0.34
CA ILE A 4 42.29 -11.23 0.34
C ILE A 4 41.70 -12.29 1.28
N PRO A 5 41.67 -12.09 2.62
CA PRO A 5 40.97 -13.02 3.49
C PRO A 5 39.50 -12.99 3.16
N ALA A 6 38.97 -14.11 2.67
CA ALA A 6 37.52 -14.33 2.59
C ALA A 6 37.00 -14.36 4.04
N THR A 7 36.50 -13.25 4.52
CA THR A 7 35.69 -13.26 5.73
C THR A 7 34.39 -13.98 5.37
N PRO A 8 34.08 -15.10 6.06
CA PRO A 8 32.77 -15.73 5.89
C PRO A 8 31.73 -14.80 6.55
N PHE A 9 31.07 -13.94 5.77
CA PHE A 9 29.84 -13.30 6.19
C PHE A 9 28.73 -14.38 6.15
N HIS A 10 28.83 -15.35 7.06
CA HIS A 10 27.68 -16.09 7.54
C HIS A 10 27.06 -15.25 8.67
N ALA A 11 26.56 -14.07 8.35
CA ALA A 11 25.48 -13.51 9.13
C ALA A 11 24.38 -14.58 9.05
N ASP A 12 24.07 -15.16 10.20
CA ASP A 12 23.07 -16.23 10.27
C ASP A 12 21.77 -15.59 9.75
N ASN A 13 21.31 -15.97 8.56
CA ASN A 13 20.09 -15.45 7.94
C ASN A 13 18.89 -15.57 8.91
N ARG A 14 19.01 -16.37 9.93
CA ARG A 14 18.05 -16.55 11.02
C ARG A 14 17.88 -15.31 11.88
N ASP A 15 18.97 -14.61 12.23
CA ASP A 15 18.89 -13.39 13.03
C ASP A 15 18.23 -12.26 12.24
N ALA A 16 18.55 -12.15 10.94
CA ALA A 16 17.91 -11.19 10.07
C ALA A 16 16.40 -11.47 9.90
N MET A 17 16.01 -12.72 9.70
CA MET A 17 14.61 -13.14 9.64
C MET A 17 13.86 -12.89 10.96
N LYS A 18 14.53 -13.16 12.10
CA LYS A 18 13.96 -12.87 13.41
C LYS A 18 13.76 -11.39 13.62
N MET A 19 14.74 -10.55 13.30
CA MET A 19 14.61 -9.09 13.38
C MET A 19 13.47 -8.57 12.51
N LEU A 20 13.33 -9.12 11.30
CA LEU A 20 12.25 -8.75 10.39
C LEU A 20 10.88 -9.12 10.99
N ALA A 21 10.73 -10.34 11.48
CA ALA A 21 9.49 -10.79 12.12
C ALA A 21 9.15 -9.94 13.35
N ASP A 22 10.12 -9.74 14.25
CA ASP A 22 9.94 -8.95 15.48
C ASP A 22 9.59 -7.47 15.14
N GLY A 23 10.24 -6.88 14.13
CA GLY A 23 10.01 -5.49 13.72
C GLY A 23 8.66 -5.25 13.04
N THR A 24 8.16 -6.25 12.29
CA THR A 24 6.91 -6.15 11.53
C THR A 24 5.68 -6.69 12.29
N GLY A 25 5.87 -7.34 13.44
CA GLY A 25 4.81 -8.08 14.13
C GLY A 25 4.49 -9.43 13.47
N GLY A 26 5.35 -9.90 12.55
CA GLY A 26 5.26 -11.20 11.92
C GLY A 26 5.68 -12.36 12.82
N VAL A 27 5.68 -13.57 12.28
CA VAL A 27 6.13 -14.79 12.95
C VAL A 27 7.20 -15.47 12.13
N MET A 28 8.29 -15.83 12.79
CA MET A 28 9.33 -16.68 12.22
C MET A 28 9.11 -18.13 12.68
N PHE A 29 8.88 -19.03 11.74
CA PHE A 29 8.87 -20.47 12.00
C PHE A 29 10.29 -21.01 11.86
N LYS A 30 10.82 -21.57 12.93
CA LYS A 30 12.19 -22.14 12.96
C LYS A 30 12.17 -23.55 13.55
N ASP A 31 13.15 -24.33 13.17
CA ASP A 31 13.44 -25.65 13.73
C ASP A 31 12.21 -26.58 13.79
N THR A 32 11.29 -26.42 12.84
CA THR A 32 10.09 -27.25 12.72
C THR A 32 10.09 -28.05 11.43
N ASN A 33 9.85 -29.33 11.54
CA ASN A 33 9.61 -30.21 10.40
C ASN A 33 8.11 -30.28 10.05
N ASP A 34 7.25 -29.66 10.86
CA ASP A 34 5.80 -29.61 10.62
C ASP A 34 5.42 -28.37 9.82
N LEU A 35 5.73 -28.43 8.51
CA LEU A 35 5.36 -27.38 7.56
C LEU A 35 3.84 -27.19 7.46
N THR A 36 3.07 -28.26 7.65
CA THR A 36 1.61 -28.21 7.58
C THR A 36 1.06 -27.34 8.71
N ARG A 37 1.58 -27.50 9.91
CA ARG A 37 1.22 -26.67 11.08
C ARG A 37 1.60 -25.21 10.86
N ALA A 38 2.83 -24.96 10.38
CA ALA A 38 3.30 -23.61 10.11
C ALA A 38 2.44 -22.88 9.07
N LEU A 39 2.10 -23.56 7.96
CA LEU A 39 1.21 -23.01 6.94
C LEU A 39 -0.20 -22.75 7.46
N ARG A 40 -0.77 -23.69 8.23
CA ARG A 40 -2.09 -23.51 8.83
C ARG A 40 -2.12 -22.29 9.74
N GLN A 41 -1.12 -22.13 10.59
CA GLN A 41 -1.00 -20.98 11.47
C GLN A 41 -0.85 -19.68 10.69
N ALA A 42 -0.07 -19.66 9.60
CA ALA A 42 0.06 -18.48 8.74
C ALA A 42 -1.27 -18.10 8.07
N ILE A 43 -2.06 -19.09 7.64
CA ILE A 43 -3.40 -18.87 7.06
C ILE A 43 -4.37 -18.34 8.12
N GLU A 44 -4.38 -18.94 9.32
CA GLU A 44 -5.22 -18.48 10.44
C GLU A 44 -4.88 -17.04 10.84
N ASP A 45 -3.61 -16.69 10.90
CA ASP A 45 -3.13 -15.35 11.20
C ASP A 45 -3.56 -14.31 10.13
N ALA A 46 -3.60 -14.71 8.86
CA ALA A 46 -4.03 -13.84 7.77
C ALA A 46 -5.55 -13.59 7.75
N GLN A 47 -6.36 -14.46 8.38
CA GLN A 47 -7.82 -14.32 8.40
C GLN A 47 -8.32 -13.20 9.32
N VAL A 48 -7.54 -12.80 10.32
CA VAL A 48 -7.94 -11.78 11.30
C VAL A 48 -6.87 -10.71 11.38
N THR A 49 -6.95 -9.74 10.50
CA THR A 49 -6.07 -8.57 10.49
C THR A 49 -6.90 -7.31 10.66
N TYR A 50 -6.45 -6.42 11.55
CA TYR A 50 -7.04 -5.10 11.75
C TYR A 50 -6.07 -4.04 11.29
N THR A 51 -6.49 -3.15 10.40
CA THR A 51 -5.70 -1.98 10.02
C THR A 51 -6.10 -0.82 10.92
N LEU A 52 -5.12 -0.29 11.67
CA LEU A 52 -5.30 0.89 12.52
C LEU A 52 -4.48 2.03 11.94
N GLY A 53 -5.15 3.13 11.65
CA GLY A 53 -4.51 4.38 11.24
C GLY A 53 -4.44 5.36 12.40
N PHE A 54 -3.36 6.15 12.47
CA PHE A 54 -3.24 7.27 13.38
C PHE A 54 -2.45 8.39 12.69
N TYR A 55 -2.69 9.61 13.12
CA TYR A 55 -1.97 10.78 12.65
C TYR A 55 -0.94 11.18 13.72
N PRO A 56 0.37 11.10 13.43
CA PRO A 56 1.38 11.63 14.35
C PRO A 56 1.24 13.14 14.46
N ASP A 57 1.52 13.70 15.64
CA ASP A 57 1.58 15.14 15.79
C ASP A 57 2.69 15.72 14.92
N ALA A 58 2.46 16.91 14.34
CA ALA A 58 3.40 17.55 13.41
C ALA A 58 4.81 17.75 14.01
N GLU A 59 4.91 17.91 15.33
CA GLU A 59 6.17 18.02 16.06
C GLU A 59 6.96 16.72 16.14
N THR A 60 6.30 15.57 15.96
CA THR A 60 6.93 14.25 15.99
C THR A 60 7.48 13.82 14.63
N LEU A 61 7.23 14.58 13.56
CA LEU A 61 7.75 14.31 12.21
C LEU A 61 9.21 14.75 12.08
N ASP A 62 10.09 14.09 12.83
CA ASP A 62 11.50 14.46 13.03
C ASP A 62 12.50 13.58 12.26
N GLY A 63 12.00 12.66 11.43
CA GLY A 63 12.81 11.72 10.65
C GLY A 63 13.38 10.56 11.48
N LYS A 64 13.01 10.45 12.76
CA LYS A 64 13.49 9.38 13.64
C LYS A 64 12.53 8.22 13.74
N TYR A 65 13.03 7.14 14.30
CA TYR A 65 12.22 5.98 14.63
C TYR A 65 11.47 6.24 15.95
N HIS A 66 10.17 6.00 15.94
CA HIS A 66 9.29 6.09 17.09
C HIS A 66 8.68 4.73 17.41
N ASP A 67 8.72 4.37 18.69
CA ASP A 67 8.11 3.12 19.16
C ASP A 67 6.59 3.21 19.07
N LEU A 68 5.97 2.11 18.62
CA LEU A 68 4.52 1.96 18.53
C LEU A 68 4.07 0.90 19.52
N GLN A 69 3.05 1.20 20.30
CA GLN A 69 2.44 0.27 21.22
C GLN A 69 0.92 0.18 21.00
N VAL A 70 0.44 -1.02 20.71
CA VAL A 70 -1.00 -1.30 20.60
C VAL A 70 -1.48 -1.97 21.87
N LYS A 71 -2.50 -1.39 22.51
CA LYS A 71 -3.14 -1.94 23.70
C LYS A 71 -4.59 -2.26 23.40
N VAL A 72 -5.02 -3.48 23.74
CA VAL A 72 -6.40 -3.93 23.58
C VAL A 72 -7.01 -4.12 24.96
N ALA A 73 -8.19 -3.56 25.18
CA ALA A 73 -8.88 -3.63 26.47
C ALA A 73 -9.34 -5.07 26.83
N ARG A 74 -9.63 -5.89 25.82
CA ARG A 74 -10.05 -7.28 26.00
C ARG A 74 -8.87 -8.15 26.46
N LYS A 75 -9.04 -8.86 27.56
CA LYS A 75 -8.03 -9.78 28.11
C LYS A 75 -7.95 -11.08 27.30
N GLY A 76 -6.79 -11.72 27.32
CA GLY A 76 -6.57 -13.03 26.72
C GLY A 76 -6.33 -13.01 25.20
N LEU A 77 -6.05 -11.85 24.62
CA LEU A 77 -5.62 -11.71 23.24
C LEU A 77 -4.10 -11.55 23.15
N ASP A 78 -3.51 -12.25 22.21
CA ASP A 78 -2.13 -12.00 21.76
C ASP A 78 -2.16 -11.01 20.60
N VAL A 79 -1.56 -9.83 20.80
CA VAL A 79 -1.60 -8.74 19.83
C VAL A 79 -0.22 -8.60 19.20
N ARG A 80 -0.15 -8.85 17.91
CA ARG A 80 1.05 -8.64 17.11
C ARG A 80 0.89 -7.38 16.25
N HIS A 81 1.88 -6.53 16.27
CA HIS A 81 1.88 -5.27 15.53
C HIS A 81 3.32 -4.83 15.24
N ARG A 82 3.49 -3.89 14.33
CA ARG A 82 4.79 -3.24 14.10
C ARG A 82 5.27 -2.58 15.39
N LYS A 83 6.58 -2.70 15.66
CA LYS A 83 7.19 -2.14 16.88
C LYS A 83 7.36 -0.63 16.83
N GLY A 84 7.35 -0.05 15.64
CA GLY A 84 7.51 1.38 15.46
C GLY A 84 7.40 1.81 14.01
N TYR A 85 7.65 3.09 13.79
CA TYR A 85 7.64 3.73 12.48
C TYR A 85 8.69 4.85 12.43
N VAL A 86 9.12 5.20 11.23
CA VAL A 86 9.97 6.39 11.02
C VAL A 86 9.04 7.57 10.70
N ALA A 87 9.09 8.59 11.55
CA ALA A 87 8.24 9.77 11.42
C ALA A 87 8.86 10.78 10.44
N VAL A 88 8.60 10.60 9.16
CA VAL A 88 9.06 11.52 8.12
C VAL A 88 7.97 12.53 7.78
N LYS A 89 8.38 13.78 7.51
CA LYS A 89 7.47 14.74 6.90
C LYS A 89 7.15 14.26 5.50
N ASP A 90 5.88 14.33 5.15
CA ASP A 90 5.43 14.09 3.79
C ASP A 90 5.97 15.22 2.90
N THR A 91 7.18 15.04 2.41
CA THR A 91 7.76 15.91 1.40
C THR A 91 7.23 15.44 0.07
N ALA A 92 6.63 16.34 -0.68
CA ALA A 92 6.19 16.03 -2.03
C ALA A 92 7.33 15.34 -2.79
N LEU A 93 7.11 14.09 -3.16
CA LEU A 93 8.09 13.29 -3.90
C LEU A 93 8.46 14.01 -5.20
N GLY A 94 9.74 14.02 -5.54
CA GLY A 94 10.20 14.48 -6.85
C GLY A 94 9.62 13.62 -7.97
N ALA A 95 9.59 14.13 -9.18
CA ALA A 95 9.02 13.43 -10.34
C ALA A 95 9.66 12.04 -10.58
N GLU A 96 10.98 11.92 -10.39
CA GLU A 96 11.68 10.63 -10.55
C GLU A 96 11.42 9.66 -9.41
N GLU A 97 11.25 10.16 -8.18
CA GLU A 97 10.89 9.34 -7.03
C GLU A 97 9.48 8.77 -7.17
N ARG A 98 8.51 9.59 -7.61
CA ARG A 98 7.14 9.13 -7.93
C ARG A 98 7.14 8.05 -9.00
N LYS A 99 7.92 8.23 -10.06
CA LYS A 99 8.05 7.25 -11.14
C LYS A 99 8.64 5.92 -10.66
N THR A 100 9.65 5.99 -9.79
CA THR A 100 10.25 4.80 -9.19
C THR A 100 9.24 4.09 -8.30
N MET A 101 8.56 4.82 -7.42
CA MET A 101 7.51 4.29 -6.54
C MET A 101 6.36 3.64 -7.33
N LEU A 102 5.91 4.29 -8.41
CA LEU A 102 4.88 3.74 -9.29
C LEU A 102 5.33 2.42 -9.91
N ARG A 103 6.56 2.37 -10.44
CA ARG A 103 7.13 1.15 -11.01
C ARG A 103 7.21 0.03 -9.97
N ASP A 104 7.72 0.32 -8.78
CA ASP A 104 7.88 -0.67 -7.71
C ASP A 104 6.51 -1.18 -7.25
N THR A 105 5.48 -0.31 -7.18
CA THR A 105 4.10 -0.70 -6.89
C THR A 105 3.51 -1.57 -7.99
N LEU A 106 3.76 -1.26 -9.27
CA LEU A 106 3.32 -2.09 -10.39
C LEU A 106 3.89 -3.51 -10.35
N TRP A 107 5.14 -3.66 -9.89
CA TRP A 107 5.80 -4.96 -9.78
C TRP A 107 5.52 -5.67 -8.45
N SER A 108 4.96 -4.99 -7.46
CA SER A 108 4.61 -5.58 -6.17
C SER A 108 3.51 -6.62 -6.35
N PRO A 109 3.65 -7.82 -5.74
CA PRO A 109 2.58 -8.80 -5.64
C PRO A 109 1.57 -8.44 -4.53
N LEU A 110 1.87 -7.41 -3.72
CA LEU A 110 1.05 -6.98 -2.60
C LEU A 110 0.23 -5.76 -3.01
N ASP A 111 -1.01 -5.73 -2.52
CA ASP A 111 -1.87 -4.56 -2.68
C ASP A 111 -1.37 -3.40 -1.82
N ALA A 112 -1.30 -2.21 -2.39
CA ALA A 112 -1.11 -0.97 -1.66
C ALA A 112 -2.45 -0.55 -1.06
N SER A 113 -2.48 -0.20 0.23
CA SER A 113 -3.72 0.07 0.96
C SER A 113 -3.80 1.49 1.54
N ALA A 114 -2.95 2.42 1.08
CA ALA A 114 -2.95 3.80 1.59
C ALA A 114 -4.25 4.52 1.21
N ILE A 115 -4.68 4.41 -0.04
CA ILE A 115 -5.95 4.94 -0.51
C ILE A 115 -6.95 3.80 -0.63
N GLU A 116 -8.08 3.90 0.08
CA GLU A 116 -9.13 2.89 0.01
C GLU A 116 -9.92 3.06 -1.28
N ILE A 117 -9.87 2.03 -2.13
CA ILE A 117 -10.57 2.00 -3.41
C ILE A 117 -11.45 0.76 -3.53
N THR A 118 -12.58 0.92 -4.20
CA THR A 118 -13.37 -0.22 -4.69
C THR A 118 -13.37 -0.17 -6.20
N ALA A 119 -13.02 -1.29 -6.84
CA ALA A 119 -13.01 -1.41 -8.30
C ALA A 119 -14.08 -2.39 -8.77
N ARG A 120 -14.80 -1.98 -9.82
CA ARG A 120 -15.71 -2.83 -10.57
C ARG A 120 -15.32 -2.81 -12.04
N VAL A 121 -15.34 -3.97 -12.67
CA VAL A 121 -15.03 -4.12 -14.08
C VAL A 121 -16.18 -4.84 -14.77
N ASP A 122 -16.75 -4.21 -15.80
CA ASP A 122 -17.78 -4.78 -16.65
C ASP A 122 -17.17 -5.01 -18.05
N ALA A 123 -17.25 -6.23 -18.55
CA ALA A 123 -16.66 -6.59 -19.85
C ALA A 123 -17.57 -6.13 -21.00
N ARG A 124 -16.95 -5.59 -22.05
CA ARG A 124 -17.56 -5.30 -23.36
C ARG A 124 -16.71 -5.92 -24.46
N ASP A 125 -17.23 -5.97 -25.68
CA ASP A 125 -16.51 -6.51 -26.83
C ASP A 125 -15.16 -5.76 -27.05
N GLY A 126 -14.05 -6.40 -26.69
CA GLY A 126 -12.69 -5.86 -26.84
C GLY A 126 -12.33 -4.72 -25.88
N ALA A 127 -13.19 -4.39 -24.93
CA ALA A 127 -12.97 -3.31 -23.95
C ALA A 127 -13.50 -3.70 -22.56
N LEU A 128 -13.07 -2.95 -21.55
CA LEU A 128 -13.60 -3.03 -20.19
C LEU A 128 -14.09 -1.65 -19.75
N ASP A 129 -15.24 -1.62 -19.09
CA ASP A 129 -15.68 -0.46 -18.34
C ASP A 129 -15.18 -0.59 -16.91
N LEU A 130 -14.17 0.19 -16.56
CA LEU A 130 -13.61 0.25 -15.21
C LEU A 130 -14.36 1.35 -14.44
N SER A 131 -14.94 0.98 -13.30
CA SER A 131 -15.56 1.90 -12.34
C SER A 131 -14.82 1.83 -11.02
N LEU A 132 -14.29 2.96 -10.56
CA LEU A 132 -13.61 3.08 -9.28
C LEU A 132 -14.42 3.98 -8.36
N THR A 133 -14.42 3.65 -7.08
CA THR A 133 -14.88 4.54 -6.03
C THR A 133 -13.78 4.69 -4.99
N PHE A 134 -13.54 5.94 -4.55
CA PHE A 134 -12.48 6.30 -3.62
C PHE A 134 -13.10 6.78 -2.31
N ASN A 135 -12.54 6.31 -1.20
CA ASN A 135 -12.87 6.85 0.11
C ASN A 135 -12.15 8.19 0.31
N PRO A 136 -12.88 9.34 0.37
CA PRO A 136 -12.23 10.65 0.46
C PRO A 136 -11.55 10.94 1.81
N GLU A 137 -11.62 10.02 2.77
CA GLU A 137 -10.92 10.13 4.04
C GLU A 137 -9.51 9.55 4.01
N THR A 138 -9.17 8.82 2.94
CA THR A 138 -7.90 8.08 2.85
C THR A 138 -6.83 8.80 2.01
N PHE A 139 -7.12 9.98 1.48
CA PHE A 139 -6.16 10.82 0.77
C PHE A 139 -6.26 12.28 1.23
N MET A 140 -5.20 13.06 0.96
CA MET A 140 -5.07 14.40 1.50
C MET A 140 -5.77 15.44 0.62
N LEU A 141 -6.54 16.32 1.28
CA LEU A 141 -7.08 17.54 0.68
C LEU A 141 -6.59 18.74 1.50
N GLU A 142 -6.02 19.72 0.82
CA GLU A 142 -5.50 20.94 1.45
C GLU A 142 -6.56 22.03 1.53
N PRO A 143 -6.69 22.73 2.66
CA PRO A 143 -7.60 23.87 2.74
C PRO A 143 -7.06 25.05 1.94
N LYS A 144 -7.90 25.58 1.05
CA LYS A 144 -7.60 26.77 0.25
C LYS A 144 -8.79 27.72 0.28
N GLN A 145 -8.72 28.78 1.10
CA GLN A 145 -9.84 29.67 1.37
C GLN A 145 -11.06 28.89 1.91
N ASP A 146 -12.19 28.91 1.20
CA ASP A 146 -13.42 28.20 1.58
C ASP A 146 -13.55 26.83 0.92
N HIS A 147 -12.49 26.34 0.26
CA HIS A 147 -12.45 25.10 -0.49
C HIS A 147 -11.40 24.14 0.06
N TRP A 148 -11.55 22.88 -0.27
CA TRP A 148 -10.58 21.83 -0.03
C TRP A 148 -10.15 21.27 -1.38
N VAL A 149 -8.87 21.45 -1.70
CA VAL A 149 -8.31 21.09 -3.00
C VAL A 149 -7.32 19.94 -2.87
N GLY A 150 -7.22 19.13 -3.91
CA GLY A 150 -6.27 18.04 -4.02
C GLY A 150 -6.30 17.41 -5.39
N GLY A 151 -5.56 16.36 -5.57
CA GLY A 151 -5.52 15.65 -6.85
C GLY A 151 -5.31 14.15 -6.64
N LEU A 152 -5.83 13.36 -7.55
CA LEU A 152 -5.56 11.93 -7.62
C LEU A 152 -5.08 11.57 -9.02
N ASP A 153 -3.98 10.86 -9.09
CA ASP A 153 -3.52 10.23 -10.32
C ASP A 153 -4.00 8.77 -10.35
N VAL A 154 -4.74 8.42 -11.38
CA VAL A 154 -5.22 7.07 -11.62
C VAL A 154 -4.41 6.43 -12.74
N TYR A 155 -3.64 5.41 -12.42
CA TYR A 155 -2.88 4.62 -13.38
C TYR A 155 -3.60 3.30 -13.64
N VAL A 156 -3.74 2.97 -14.92
CA VAL A 156 -4.32 1.69 -15.35
C VAL A 156 -3.30 1.01 -16.24
N ALA A 157 -2.70 -0.07 -15.74
CA ALA A 157 -1.69 -0.85 -16.43
C ALA A 157 -2.26 -2.20 -16.87
N GLN A 158 -1.96 -2.59 -18.11
CA GLN A 158 -2.24 -3.92 -18.65
C GLN A 158 -0.95 -4.72 -18.69
N CYS A 159 -0.99 -5.94 -18.18
CA CYS A 159 0.17 -6.81 -18.08
C CYS A 159 -0.10 -8.16 -18.76
N ASP A 160 0.97 -8.78 -19.26
CA ASP A 160 0.94 -10.12 -19.85
C ASP A 160 1.03 -11.24 -18.78
N THR A 161 1.12 -12.50 -19.24
CA THR A 161 1.24 -13.69 -18.37
C THR A 161 2.47 -13.72 -17.48
N GLN A 162 3.48 -12.94 -17.80
CA GLN A 162 4.73 -12.84 -17.04
C GLN A 162 4.72 -11.61 -16.11
N GLY A 163 3.61 -10.87 -16.07
CA GLY A 163 3.50 -9.62 -15.32
C GLY A 163 4.20 -8.43 -16.00
N LYS A 164 4.68 -8.59 -17.24
CA LYS A 164 5.31 -7.51 -17.98
C LYS A 164 4.26 -6.49 -18.42
N GLU A 165 4.54 -5.24 -18.17
CA GLU A 165 3.72 -4.11 -18.61
C GLU A 165 3.65 -4.03 -20.14
N LEU A 166 2.46 -4.00 -20.69
CA LEU A 166 2.16 -3.81 -22.10
C LEU A 166 1.83 -2.35 -22.40
N VAL A 167 1.01 -1.75 -21.57
CA VAL A 167 0.59 -0.35 -21.67
C VAL A 167 0.11 0.14 -20.30
N THR A 168 0.46 1.38 -19.98
CA THR A 168 -0.07 2.10 -18.81
C THR A 168 -0.67 3.43 -19.27
N THR A 169 -1.85 3.72 -18.81
CA THR A 169 -2.50 5.03 -18.98
C THR A 169 -2.58 5.73 -17.64
N ARG A 170 -2.52 7.07 -17.66
CA ARG A 170 -2.66 7.94 -16.49
C ARG A 170 -3.76 8.94 -16.75
N ASP A 171 -4.65 9.11 -15.79
CA ASP A 171 -5.59 10.21 -15.72
C ASP A 171 -5.39 10.95 -14.40
N SER A 172 -5.39 12.28 -14.46
CA SER A 172 -5.28 13.13 -13.28
C SER A 172 -6.66 13.70 -12.97
N LEU A 173 -7.12 13.52 -11.74
CA LEU A 173 -8.39 14.01 -11.22
C LEU A 173 -8.10 15.19 -10.30
N GLU A 174 -8.52 16.38 -10.69
CA GLU A 174 -8.48 17.55 -9.82
C GLU A 174 -9.74 17.57 -8.94
N LEU A 175 -9.52 17.73 -7.64
CA LEU A 175 -10.57 17.78 -6.64
C LEU A 175 -10.66 19.18 -6.06
N ASP A 176 -11.85 19.75 -6.10
CA ASP A 176 -12.16 21.04 -5.52
C ASP A 176 -13.51 20.93 -4.80
N LEU A 177 -13.46 20.79 -3.48
CA LEU A 177 -14.62 20.59 -2.63
C LEU A 177 -14.92 21.86 -1.83
N THR A 178 -16.16 22.32 -1.88
CA THR A 178 -16.63 23.34 -0.92
C THR A 178 -16.59 22.78 0.50
N ALA A 179 -16.51 23.65 1.52
CA ALA A 179 -16.51 23.24 2.93
C ALA A 179 -17.71 22.34 3.28
N ALA A 180 -18.88 22.62 2.70
CA ALA A 180 -20.08 21.79 2.90
C ALA A 180 -19.92 20.37 2.32
N ARG A 181 -19.34 20.22 1.13
CA ARG A 181 -19.06 18.91 0.52
C ARG A 181 -17.98 18.16 1.26
N TYR A 182 -16.96 18.88 1.71
CA TYR A 182 -15.88 18.28 2.53
C TYR A 182 -16.41 17.76 3.87
N ALA A 183 -17.34 18.47 4.52
CA ALA A 183 -17.93 18.05 5.79
C ALA A 183 -18.71 16.72 5.70
N VAL A 184 -19.36 16.46 4.55
CA VAL A 184 -20.13 15.23 4.30
C VAL A 184 -19.36 14.18 3.46
N ARG A 185 -18.05 14.33 3.29
CA ARG A 185 -17.23 13.43 2.46
C ARG A 185 -17.28 11.98 2.90
N ARG A 186 -17.49 11.74 4.20
CA ARG A 186 -17.63 10.38 4.77
C ARG A 186 -18.80 9.61 4.18
N GLU A 187 -19.85 10.32 3.77
CA GLU A 187 -21.08 9.73 3.27
C GLU A 187 -21.08 9.55 1.75
N ARG A 188 -20.13 10.15 1.06
CA ARG A 188 -20.10 10.17 -0.41
C ARG A 188 -18.71 9.87 -0.95
N TRP A 189 -18.54 8.65 -1.34
CA TRP A 189 -17.34 8.23 -2.09
C TRP A 189 -17.31 8.90 -3.46
N LEU A 190 -16.10 9.22 -3.90
CA LEU A 190 -15.88 9.79 -5.24
C LEU A 190 -15.89 8.66 -6.26
N ALA A 191 -16.56 8.88 -7.38
CA ALA A 191 -16.66 7.92 -8.47
C ALA A 191 -15.85 8.35 -9.68
N TYR A 192 -15.16 7.41 -10.29
CA TYR A 192 -14.43 7.56 -11.54
C TYR A 192 -14.73 6.39 -12.46
N THR A 193 -14.93 6.67 -13.75
CA THR A 193 -15.18 5.63 -14.76
C THR A 193 -14.28 5.81 -15.96
N LYS A 194 -13.79 4.71 -16.50
CA LYS A 194 -12.91 4.69 -17.68
C LYS A 194 -13.20 3.49 -18.57
N ALA A 195 -13.36 3.73 -19.86
CA ALA A 195 -13.33 2.65 -20.83
C ALA A 195 -11.87 2.30 -21.15
N VAL A 196 -11.51 1.04 -20.96
CA VAL A 196 -10.15 0.52 -21.18
C VAL A 196 -10.18 -0.39 -22.39
N GLN A 197 -9.48 -0.01 -23.47
CA GLN A 197 -9.29 -0.88 -24.63
C GLN A 197 -8.28 -1.97 -24.29
N LEU A 198 -8.67 -3.23 -24.41
CA LEU A 198 -7.80 -4.35 -24.09
C LEU A 198 -6.75 -4.61 -25.18
N ARG A 199 -5.51 -4.84 -24.74
CA ARG A 199 -4.47 -5.42 -25.58
C ARG A 199 -4.71 -6.91 -25.69
N PRO A 200 -4.53 -7.54 -26.86
CA PRO A 200 -4.78 -8.97 -27.06
C PRO A 200 -4.00 -9.88 -26.09
N GLU A 201 -2.79 -9.46 -25.71
CA GLU A 201 -1.91 -10.21 -24.82
C GLU A 201 -2.15 -9.91 -23.33
N ALA A 202 -3.02 -8.95 -23.01
CA ALA A 202 -3.29 -8.56 -21.65
C ALA A 202 -4.15 -9.61 -20.93
N ILE A 203 -3.63 -10.07 -19.80
CA ILE A 203 -4.35 -11.03 -18.93
C ILE A 203 -4.59 -10.45 -17.53
N GLN A 204 -3.90 -9.38 -17.19
CA GLN A 204 -4.03 -8.73 -15.89
C GLN A 204 -4.18 -7.23 -16.07
N LEU A 205 -5.12 -6.66 -15.31
CA LEU A 205 -5.28 -5.22 -15.16
C LEU A 205 -4.86 -4.83 -13.75
N LYS A 206 -3.93 -3.88 -13.64
CA LYS A 206 -3.52 -3.28 -12.37
C LYS A 206 -3.99 -1.83 -12.33
N VAL A 207 -4.61 -1.44 -11.22
CA VAL A 207 -5.05 -0.07 -10.98
C VAL A 207 -4.27 0.47 -9.80
N ILE A 208 -3.63 1.62 -9.97
CA ILE A 208 -2.90 2.32 -8.92
C ILE A 208 -3.47 3.73 -8.82
N VAL A 209 -3.73 4.15 -7.60
CA VAL A 209 -4.18 5.51 -7.29
C VAL A 209 -3.16 6.16 -6.38
N GLN A 210 -2.78 7.38 -6.71
CA GLN A 210 -1.78 8.17 -5.99
C GLN A 210 -2.31 9.60 -5.80
N ASP A 211 -2.13 10.17 -4.62
CA ASP A 211 -2.34 11.57 -4.27
C ASP A 211 -1.05 12.38 -4.29
#